data_0c3a0be4908075fe56056674af1eebf9
#
_entry.id   0c3a0be4908075fe56056674af1eebf9
#
_cell.length_a   1.000
_cell.length_b   1.000
_cell.length_c   1.000
_cell.angle_alpha   90.00
_cell.angle_beta   90.00
_cell.angle_gamma   90.00
#
_symmetry.space_group_name_H-M   'P 1'
#
loop_
_entity.id
_entity.type
_entity.pdbx_description
1 polymer ?
#
loop_
_entity_poly.entity_id
_entity_poly.type
_entity_poly.pdbx_seq_one_letter_code
_entity_poly.pdbx_strand_id
1 'polypeptide(L)'
;MTAIKQEDLIQSVADAFQYISYYHPLDYIKALGEAYEREESPAAKDAIAQILTNSRMSAEGHRPICQDTGIGMVFIKVGMQVTWPDATMSIQQMIDEGVRRAYGNPDNPLRASVLADPAGARKNTKDNTPAVVHFEIVPGHHVEVICAAKGGGSEAKSKFAMLNPSDDLVDWVLHKIPEMGAGWCPPGIIGIGIGGTPEKAMLLAKESIMAPVNIHELKAKAASGAKLTRPEELRLELFEKINALGVGAQGLGGLTTVLDVKVLDYPCHAANLPVALVPNCAATRHCHFHLDGSGPAKLEVPKLEDWPAVTWTPDLKAATSVDLNTLTKEQVAAWKPGQKLLLNGKMLTGRDAAHKRIADMLAKGEKLPVDFTNRVIYYVGPVDPVRDEVVGPAGPTTGTRMDKFTRMMLEQTGLISMIGKSERGPVAIEAIKDNKSAYLMAVGGAAYLVAKAIKSAKVVGFADLGMEAIYEFDVENMPVTVAVDSSGISVHETGPKEWQIKIGKIPVSA
;
A
#
# COMPACT_ATOMS: atom_id res chain seq x y z
N MET A 1 7.99 -28.54 29.44
CA MET A 1 7.30 -27.25 29.27
C MET A 1 8.36 -26.19 28.99
N THR A 2 8.15 -25.36 27.99
CA THR A 2 9.07 -24.28 27.64
C THR A 2 8.60 -22.99 28.28
N ALA A 3 9.48 -22.36 29.06
CA ALA A 3 9.22 -21.09 29.71
C ALA A 3 9.63 -19.94 28.78
N ILE A 4 8.69 -19.09 28.41
CA ILE A 4 8.94 -17.87 27.63
C ILE A 4 8.67 -16.67 28.51
N LYS A 5 9.61 -15.72 28.56
CA LYS A 5 9.44 -14.49 29.34
C LYS A 5 8.54 -13.51 28.58
N GLN A 6 7.75 -12.74 29.33
CA GLN A 6 6.91 -11.72 28.69
C GLN A 6 7.74 -10.70 27.90
N GLU A 7 8.93 -10.31 28.41
CA GLU A 7 9.80 -9.36 27.72
C GLU A 7 10.35 -9.92 26.39
N ASP A 8 10.55 -11.23 26.29
CA ASP A 8 11.00 -11.86 25.03
C ASP A 8 9.98 -11.66 23.92
N LEU A 9 8.68 -11.79 24.22
CA LEU A 9 7.63 -11.51 23.23
C LEU A 9 7.51 -10.01 22.93
N ILE A 10 7.52 -9.17 23.96
CA ILE A 10 7.41 -7.72 23.80
C ILE A 10 8.54 -7.18 22.90
N GLN A 11 9.79 -7.55 23.22
CA GLN A 11 10.94 -7.08 22.47
C GLN A 11 10.94 -7.63 21.03
N SER A 12 10.60 -8.92 20.85
CA SER A 12 10.52 -9.53 19.53
C SER A 12 9.49 -8.86 18.64
N VAL A 13 8.33 -8.48 19.19
CA VAL A 13 7.28 -7.75 18.45
C VAL A 13 7.76 -6.32 18.12
N ALA A 14 8.43 -5.64 19.06
CA ALA A 14 8.97 -4.31 18.82
C ALA A 14 10.01 -4.32 17.69
N ASP A 15 10.95 -5.25 17.73
CA ASP A 15 11.98 -5.43 16.71
C ASP A 15 11.37 -5.81 15.35
N ALA A 16 10.36 -6.69 15.36
CA ALA A 16 9.66 -7.13 14.16
C ALA A 16 8.97 -5.97 13.44
N PHE A 17 8.21 -5.11 14.14
CA PHE A 17 7.55 -3.96 13.52
C PHE A 17 8.53 -2.90 13.03
N GLN A 18 9.66 -2.71 13.70
CA GLN A 18 10.74 -1.88 13.18
C GLN A 18 11.34 -2.50 11.91
N TYR A 19 11.73 -3.77 11.96
CA TYR A 19 12.30 -4.52 10.85
C TYR A 19 11.45 -4.46 9.58
N ILE A 20 10.17 -4.81 9.68
CA ILE A 20 9.26 -4.82 8.51
C ILE A 20 8.94 -3.42 7.99
N SER A 21 9.18 -2.38 8.76
CA SER A 21 8.92 -1.00 8.31
C SER A 21 9.86 -0.59 7.19
N TYR A 22 11.09 -1.12 7.14
CA TYR A 22 12.11 -0.75 6.17
C TYR A 22 12.71 -1.92 5.37
N TYR A 23 12.48 -3.17 5.76
CA TYR A 23 12.85 -4.34 4.97
C TYR A 23 11.62 -4.99 4.35
N HIS A 24 11.60 -5.08 3.03
CA HIS A 24 10.68 -5.98 2.35
C HIS A 24 11.10 -7.45 2.54
N PRO A 25 10.16 -8.40 2.51
CA PRO A 25 10.51 -9.81 2.36
C PRO A 25 11.34 -10.02 1.08
N LEU A 26 12.45 -10.76 1.17
CA LEU A 26 13.38 -10.94 0.04
C LEU A 26 12.76 -11.67 -1.15
N ASP A 27 11.87 -12.63 -0.89
CA ASP A 27 11.12 -13.33 -1.93
C ASP A 27 10.26 -12.38 -2.76
N TYR A 28 9.61 -11.41 -2.10
CA TYR A 28 8.84 -10.37 -2.76
C TYR A 28 9.74 -9.48 -3.64
N ILE A 29 10.87 -9.03 -3.13
CA ILE A 29 11.81 -8.16 -3.88
C ILE A 29 12.40 -8.88 -5.09
N LYS A 30 12.74 -10.16 -4.96
CA LYS A 30 13.21 -10.98 -6.08
C LYS A 30 12.14 -11.09 -7.17
N ALA A 31 10.91 -11.43 -6.78
CA ALA A 31 9.80 -11.52 -7.72
C ALA A 31 9.49 -10.18 -8.41
N LEU A 32 9.62 -9.06 -7.67
CA LEU A 32 9.45 -7.73 -8.25
C LEU A 32 10.57 -7.37 -9.22
N GLY A 33 11.81 -7.78 -8.93
CA GLY A 33 12.96 -7.64 -9.85
C GLY A 33 12.76 -8.42 -11.15
N GLU A 34 12.30 -9.68 -11.05
CA GLU A 34 11.95 -10.48 -12.22
C GLU A 34 10.80 -9.88 -13.02
N ALA A 35 9.81 -9.29 -12.34
CA ALA A 35 8.71 -8.57 -12.99
C ALA A 35 9.24 -7.34 -13.75
N TYR A 36 10.19 -6.58 -13.17
CA TYR A 36 10.84 -5.46 -13.83
C TYR A 36 11.51 -5.86 -15.15
N GLU A 37 12.26 -6.98 -15.13
CA GLU A 37 12.95 -7.46 -16.33
C GLU A 37 11.99 -7.83 -17.46
N ARG A 38 10.87 -8.46 -17.14
CA ARG A 38 9.86 -8.91 -18.10
C ARG A 38 8.92 -7.80 -18.57
N GLU A 39 8.79 -6.70 -17.80
CA GLU A 39 7.78 -5.68 -18.09
C GLU A 39 8.08 -4.92 -19.38
N GLU A 40 7.10 -4.85 -20.25
CA GLU A 40 7.16 -4.16 -21.53
C GLU A 40 6.45 -2.79 -21.52
N SER A 41 5.55 -2.57 -20.56
CA SER A 41 4.89 -1.27 -20.38
C SER A 41 5.88 -0.24 -19.82
N PRO A 42 6.21 0.83 -20.56
CA PRO A 42 7.15 1.83 -20.06
C PRO A 42 6.67 2.51 -18.76
N ALA A 43 5.36 2.69 -18.61
CA ALA A 43 4.77 3.29 -17.42
C ALA A 43 4.84 2.34 -16.21
N ALA A 44 4.48 1.06 -16.41
CA ALA A 44 4.55 0.06 -15.35
C ALA A 44 6.00 -0.23 -14.95
N LYS A 45 6.91 -0.34 -15.91
CA LYS A 45 8.34 -0.56 -15.69
C LYS A 45 8.97 0.56 -14.87
N ASP A 46 8.66 1.80 -15.19
CA ASP A 46 9.10 2.98 -14.43
C ASP A 46 8.58 2.95 -12.98
N ALA A 47 7.32 2.60 -12.78
CA ALA A 47 6.73 2.48 -11.45
C ALA A 47 7.42 1.36 -10.63
N ILE A 48 7.68 0.20 -11.23
CA ILE A 48 8.40 -0.90 -10.57
C ILE A 48 9.83 -0.47 -10.20
N ALA A 49 10.53 0.24 -11.09
CA ALA A 49 11.86 0.76 -10.82
C ALA A 49 11.89 1.74 -9.63
N GLN A 50 10.89 2.61 -9.51
CA GLN A 50 10.75 3.50 -8.36
C GLN A 50 10.52 2.71 -7.07
N ILE A 51 9.68 1.66 -7.08
CA ILE A 51 9.42 0.82 -5.91
C ILE A 51 10.68 0.05 -5.48
N LEU A 52 11.42 -0.55 -6.42
CA LEU A 52 12.67 -1.26 -6.14
C LEU A 52 13.73 -0.33 -5.56
N THR A 53 13.91 0.84 -6.16
CA THR A 53 14.85 1.86 -5.66
C THR A 53 14.46 2.33 -4.27
N ASN A 54 13.17 2.63 -4.04
CA ASN A 54 12.66 3.00 -2.73
C ASN A 54 12.89 1.90 -1.67
N SER A 55 12.67 0.65 -2.04
CA SER A 55 12.89 -0.51 -1.16
C SER A 55 14.33 -0.56 -0.68
N ARG A 56 15.29 -0.45 -1.61
CA ARG A 56 16.72 -0.42 -1.28
C ARG A 56 17.08 0.78 -0.41
N MET A 57 16.64 1.98 -0.78
CA MET A 57 16.86 3.20 0.01
C MET A 57 16.31 3.08 1.44
N SER A 58 15.12 2.47 1.59
CA SER A 58 14.51 2.24 2.90
C SER A 58 15.32 1.27 3.74
N ALA A 59 15.83 0.19 3.13
CA ALA A 59 16.69 -0.79 3.79
C ALA A 59 18.04 -0.16 4.23
N GLU A 60 18.66 0.67 3.39
CA GLU A 60 19.91 1.39 3.69
C GLU A 60 19.73 2.45 4.78
N GLY A 61 18.64 3.23 4.68
CA GLY A 61 18.38 4.35 5.57
C GLY A 61 17.65 3.98 6.87
N HIS A 62 17.14 2.75 6.99
CA HIS A 62 16.24 2.29 8.05
C HIS A 62 15.04 3.25 8.21
N ARG A 63 14.41 3.61 7.07
CA ARG A 63 13.22 4.46 7.04
C ARG A 63 12.04 3.77 6.37
N PRO A 64 10.80 4.07 6.81
CA PRO A 64 9.63 3.37 6.32
C PRO A 64 9.50 3.34 4.80
N ILE A 65 9.22 2.17 4.25
CA ILE A 65 8.98 1.93 2.83
C ILE A 65 7.80 2.77 2.33
N CYS A 66 6.79 2.95 3.19
CA CYS A 66 5.57 3.69 2.91
C CYS A 66 5.27 4.66 4.05
N GLN A 67 4.70 5.82 3.75
CA GLN A 67 4.22 6.78 4.76
C GLN A 67 3.05 6.21 5.58
N ASP A 68 2.26 5.31 5.01
CA ASP A 68 1.26 4.53 5.74
C ASP A 68 1.95 3.32 6.36
N THR A 69 2.41 3.47 7.60
CA THR A 69 3.11 2.40 8.32
C THR A 69 2.18 1.28 8.78
N GLY A 70 0.88 1.45 8.57
CA GLY A 70 -0.13 0.40 8.62
C GLY A 70 -0.73 0.16 10.00
N ILE A 71 -1.75 -0.69 10.02
CA ILE A 71 -2.27 -1.28 11.26
C ILE A 71 -1.46 -2.54 11.57
N GLY A 72 -1.05 -2.70 12.83
CA GLY A 72 -0.34 -3.90 13.28
C GLY A 72 -1.28 -5.10 13.33
N MET A 73 -0.85 -6.21 12.74
CA MET A 73 -1.52 -7.50 12.81
C MET A 73 -0.53 -8.54 13.28
N VAL A 74 -0.99 -9.43 14.14
CA VAL A 74 -0.17 -10.54 14.66
C VAL A 74 -0.97 -11.83 14.59
N PHE A 75 -0.43 -12.83 13.91
CA PHE A 75 -0.89 -14.21 14.00
C PHE A 75 0.05 -14.94 14.95
N ILE A 76 -0.50 -15.51 16.01
CA ILE A 76 0.30 -16.16 17.04
C ILE A 76 -0.24 -17.58 17.30
N LYS A 77 0.64 -18.57 17.16
CA LYS A 77 0.37 -19.97 17.51
C LYS A 77 1.15 -20.33 18.76
N VAL A 78 0.44 -20.65 19.84
CA VAL A 78 1.02 -20.94 21.14
C VAL A 78 0.99 -22.44 21.37
N GLY A 79 2.16 -23.04 21.55
CA GLY A 79 2.29 -24.45 21.88
C GLY A 79 1.63 -24.79 23.24
N MET A 80 0.89 -25.90 23.31
CA MET A 80 0.21 -26.33 24.55
C MET A 80 1.16 -26.63 25.72
N GLN A 81 2.48 -26.75 25.45
CA GLN A 81 3.51 -26.98 26.46
C GLN A 81 4.32 -25.71 26.79
N VAL A 82 3.86 -24.55 26.35
CA VAL A 82 4.45 -23.24 26.66
C VAL A 82 3.89 -22.72 27.98
N THR A 83 4.74 -22.10 28.78
CA THR A 83 4.39 -21.39 30.01
C THR A 83 4.96 -19.99 30.02
N TRP A 84 4.30 -19.07 30.73
CA TRP A 84 4.67 -17.67 30.88
C TRP A 84 4.87 -17.35 32.37
N PRO A 85 6.02 -17.75 32.99
CA PRO A 85 6.18 -17.76 34.45
C PRO A 85 6.23 -16.36 35.08
N ASP A 86 6.62 -15.34 34.32
CA ASP A 86 6.74 -13.95 34.76
C ASP A 86 5.61 -13.03 34.24
N ALA A 87 4.58 -13.61 33.62
CA ALA A 87 3.53 -12.82 32.98
C ALA A 87 2.71 -12.00 33.98
N THR A 88 2.71 -10.68 33.78
CA THR A 88 1.84 -9.71 34.46
C THR A 88 0.83 -9.08 33.49
N MET A 89 0.98 -9.35 32.21
CA MET A 89 0.15 -8.88 31.09
C MET A 89 -0.46 -10.07 30.36
N SER A 90 -1.60 -9.86 29.72
CA SER A 90 -2.10 -10.81 28.72
C SER A 90 -1.21 -10.77 27.48
N ILE A 91 -1.24 -11.83 26.64
CA ILE A 91 -0.49 -11.88 25.39
C ILE A 91 -0.87 -10.69 24.47
N GLN A 92 -2.15 -10.30 24.42
CA GLN A 92 -2.58 -9.09 23.71
C GLN A 92 -1.86 -7.84 24.22
N GLN A 93 -1.77 -7.66 25.52
CA GLN A 93 -1.09 -6.49 26.11
C GLN A 93 0.42 -6.51 25.87
N MET A 94 1.06 -7.69 25.88
CA MET A 94 2.48 -7.83 25.52
C MET A 94 2.73 -7.40 24.07
N ILE A 95 1.87 -7.84 23.16
CA ILE A 95 1.95 -7.47 21.74
C ILE A 95 1.72 -5.96 21.55
N ASP A 96 0.71 -5.40 22.23
CA ASP A 96 0.43 -3.96 22.19
C ASP A 96 1.61 -3.14 22.73
N GLU A 97 2.28 -3.60 23.79
CA GLU A 97 3.50 -2.94 24.30
C GLU A 97 4.63 -2.99 23.28
N GLY A 98 4.83 -4.12 22.59
CA GLY A 98 5.80 -4.23 21.51
C GLY A 98 5.51 -3.26 20.37
N VAL A 99 4.25 -3.15 19.94
CA VAL A 99 3.81 -2.18 18.93
C VAL A 99 4.04 -0.74 19.38
N ARG A 100 3.71 -0.42 20.62
CA ARG A 100 3.93 0.92 21.22
C ARG A 100 5.40 1.31 21.16
N ARG A 101 6.30 0.40 21.59
CA ARG A 101 7.76 0.62 21.51
C ARG A 101 8.23 0.83 20.07
N ALA A 102 7.73 0.02 19.13
CA ALA A 102 8.11 0.15 17.73
C ALA A 102 7.67 1.49 17.12
N TYR A 103 6.43 1.91 17.36
CA TYR A 103 5.90 3.14 16.79
C TYR A 103 6.49 4.39 17.45
N GLY A 104 6.87 4.31 18.72
CA GLY A 104 7.50 5.38 19.47
C GLY A 104 9.04 5.41 19.40
N ASN A 105 9.67 4.57 18.58
CA ASN A 105 11.13 4.54 18.44
C ASN A 105 11.66 5.88 17.91
N PRO A 106 12.51 6.62 18.65
CA PRO A 106 12.97 7.95 18.24
C PRO A 106 13.89 7.94 17.02
N ASP A 107 14.59 6.84 16.78
CA ASP A 107 15.51 6.72 15.64
C ASP A 107 14.78 6.44 14.31
N ASN A 108 13.60 5.84 14.40
CA ASN A 108 12.70 5.57 13.27
C ASN A 108 11.25 5.58 13.75
N PRO A 109 10.66 6.75 14.05
CA PRO A 109 9.26 6.85 14.44
C PRO A 109 8.36 6.39 13.31
N LEU A 110 7.36 5.59 13.65
CA LEU A 110 6.35 5.12 12.71
C LEU A 110 5.08 5.97 12.87
N ARG A 111 4.34 6.13 11.78
CA ARG A 111 3.13 6.97 11.78
C ARG A 111 1.94 6.18 12.33
N ALA A 112 1.50 6.50 13.55
CA ALA A 112 0.30 5.91 14.13
C ALA A 112 -0.96 6.27 13.31
N SER A 113 -1.77 5.27 12.99
CA SER A 113 -2.97 5.38 12.15
C SER A 113 -4.22 4.78 12.79
N VAL A 114 -4.08 4.12 13.94
CA VAL A 114 -5.22 3.52 14.66
C VAL A 114 -6.04 4.61 15.33
N LEU A 115 -7.34 4.53 15.15
CA LEU A 115 -8.31 5.49 15.71
C LEU A 115 -9.21 4.79 16.72
N ALA A 116 -9.22 5.29 17.95
CA ALA A 116 -10.22 4.95 18.93
C ALA A 116 -11.58 5.56 18.56
N ASP A 117 -12.66 4.95 19.06
CA ASP A 117 -14.03 5.36 18.76
C ASP A 117 -14.29 5.49 17.24
N PRO A 118 -14.19 4.38 16.48
CA PRO A 118 -14.23 4.43 15.01
C PRO A 118 -15.55 4.92 14.42
N ALA A 119 -16.66 4.75 15.14
CA ALA A 119 -17.97 5.23 14.72
C ALA A 119 -18.30 6.64 15.22
N GLY A 120 -17.49 7.21 16.13
CA GLY A 120 -17.74 8.52 16.75
C GLY A 120 -16.59 9.50 16.51
N ALA A 121 -15.87 9.84 17.56
CA ALA A 121 -14.87 10.92 17.56
C ALA A 121 -13.59 10.61 16.77
N ARG A 122 -13.30 9.35 16.45
CA ARG A 122 -12.18 8.89 15.61
C ARG A 122 -10.82 9.46 16.05
N LYS A 123 -10.51 9.39 17.34
CA LYS A 123 -9.27 9.93 17.90
C LYS A 123 -8.10 8.99 17.67
N ASN A 124 -7.00 9.53 17.13
CA ASN A 124 -5.76 8.79 16.94
C ASN A 124 -5.21 8.32 18.30
N THR A 125 -4.86 7.04 18.42
CA THR A 125 -4.30 6.45 19.64
C THR A 125 -2.86 6.91 19.92
N LYS A 126 -2.18 7.45 18.92
CA LYS A 126 -0.80 7.96 18.89
C LYS A 126 0.30 6.91 18.98
N ASP A 127 0.00 5.74 19.50
CA ASP A 127 0.93 4.62 19.66
C ASP A 127 0.60 3.42 18.75
N ASN A 128 -0.41 3.56 17.89
CA ASN A 128 -0.89 2.54 16.94
C ASN A 128 -1.44 1.27 17.60
N THR A 129 -1.86 1.34 18.86
CA THR A 129 -2.51 0.22 19.56
C THR A 129 -4.03 0.41 19.63
N PRO A 130 -4.81 -0.69 19.82
CA PRO A 130 -4.37 -2.07 19.89
C PRO A 130 -4.02 -2.65 18.52
N ALA A 131 -3.13 -3.65 18.50
CA ALA A 131 -2.92 -4.49 17.34
C ALA A 131 -4.10 -5.46 17.15
N VAL A 132 -4.29 -5.91 15.90
CA VAL A 132 -5.24 -7.00 15.60
C VAL A 132 -4.52 -8.33 15.76
N VAL A 133 -4.89 -9.10 16.78
CA VAL A 133 -4.21 -10.35 17.13
C VAL A 133 -5.12 -11.54 16.91
N HIS A 134 -4.62 -12.54 16.19
CA HIS A 134 -5.28 -13.82 15.95
C HIS A 134 -4.52 -14.93 16.67
N PHE A 135 -5.22 -15.65 17.55
CA PHE A 135 -4.65 -16.70 18.40
C PHE A 135 -5.02 -18.08 17.89
N GLU A 136 -4.04 -18.98 17.93
CA GLU A 136 -4.26 -20.41 17.79
C GLU A 136 -3.46 -21.16 18.88
N ILE A 137 -4.08 -22.16 19.52
CA ILE A 137 -3.40 -23.05 20.45
C ILE A 137 -3.13 -24.34 19.71
N VAL A 138 -1.86 -24.73 19.62
CA VAL A 138 -1.41 -25.87 18.81
C VAL A 138 -0.60 -26.86 19.67
N PRO A 139 -0.50 -28.13 19.27
CA PRO A 139 0.46 -29.05 19.91
C PRO A 139 1.89 -28.50 19.78
N GLY A 140 2.72 -28.67 20.78
CA GLY A 140 4.13 -28.27 20.71
C GLY A 140 4.59 -27.46 21.93
N HIS A 141 5.83 -26.96 21.86
CA HIS A 141 6.57 -26.36 22.96
C HIS A 141 7.23 -25.02 22.59
N HIS A 142 6.82 -24.40 21.51
CA HIS A 142 7.30 -23.11 21.06
C HIS A 142 6.12 -22.20 20.69
N VAL A 143 6.40 -20.94 20.46
CA VAL A 143 5.46 -19.96 19.95
C VAL A 143 5.88 -19.56 18.56
N GLU A 144 4.99 -19.63 17.58
CA GLU A 144 5.17 -19.12 16.23
C GLU A 144 4.44 -17.78 16.11
N VAL A 145 5.12 -16.79 15.54
CA VAL A 145 4.58 -15.44 15.41
C VAL A 145 4.79 -14.92 13.99
N ILE A 146 3.73 -14.37 13.42
CA ILE A 146 3.80 -13.58 12.19
C ILE A 146 3.41 -12.16 12.57
N CYS A 147 4.33 -11.22 12.42
CA CYS A 147 4.03 -9.80 12.51
C CYS A 147 3.85 -9.21 11.13
N ALA A 148 2.79 -8.44 10.94
CA ALA A 148 2.48 -7.78 9.68
C ALA A 148 1.94 -6.37 9.91
N ALA A 149 2.23 -5.46 8.98
CA ALA A 149 1.67 -4.11 8.96
C ALA A 149 1.00 -3.83 7.62
N LYS A 150 -0.29 -3.55 7.64
CA LYS A 150 -1.09 -3.38 6.43
C LYS A 150 -1.66 -1.98 6.33
N GLY A 151 -1.31 -1.29 5.24
CA GLY A 151 -1.77 0.07 4.97
C GLY A 151 -3.27 0.14 4.63
N GLY A 152 -3.92 1.24 5.01
CA GLY A 152 -5.34 1.45 4.82
C GLY A 152 -5.80 1.42 3.36
N GLY A 153 -4.92 1.77 2.41
CA GLY A 153 -5.23 1.72 0.98
C GLY A 153 -5.52 0.29 0.49
N SER A 154 -4.69 -0.67 0.88
CA SER A 154 -4.90 -2.07 0.51
C SER A 154 -5.96 -2.74 1.39
N GLU A 155 -6.04 -2.37 2.67
CA GLU A 155 -7.05 -2.92 3.58
C GLU A 155 -8.48 -2.60 3.11
N ALA A 156 -8.71 -1.37 2.67
CA ALA A 156 -10.01 -0.90 2.18
C ALA A 156 -10.47 -1.56 0.86
N LYS A 157 -9.59 -2.31 0.18
CA LYS A 157 -9.92 -2.98 -1.08
C LYS A 157 -10.27 -4.46 -0.90
N SER A 158 -10.25 -4.98 0.32
CA SER A 158 -10.71 -6.34 0.63
C SER A 158 -12.17 -6.54 0.20
N LYS A 159 -12.50 -7.73 -0.30
CA LYS A 159 -13.83 -8.11 -0.78
C LYS A 159 -14.26 -9.40 -0.10
N PHE A 160 -15.56 -9.52 0.10
CA PHE A 160 -16.21 -10.73 0.60
C PHE A 160 -17.51 -10.96 -0.14
N ALA A 161 -17.84 -12.23 -0.37
CA ALA A 161 -19.16 -12.65 -0.82
C ALA A 161 -19.54 -14.00 -0.21
N MET A 162 -20.84 -14.17 -0.01
CA MET A 162 -21.43 -15.46 0.23
C MET A 162 -21.96 -15.95 -1.13
N LEU A 163 -21.16 -16.76 -1.82
CA LEU A 163 -21.57 -17.35 -3.10
C LEU A 163 -22.49 -18.52 -2.89
N ASN A 164 -23.28 -18.85 -3.92
CA ASN A 164 -23.96 -20.14 -3.97
C ASN A 164 -22.94 -21.24 -4.36
N PRO A 165 -23.16 -22.49 -3.97
CA PRO A 165 -22.25 -23.60 -4.35
C PRO A 165 -22.09 -23.81 -5.86
N SER A 166 -23.02 -23.31 -6.66
CA SER A 166 -23.00 -23.38 -8.14
C SER A 166 -22.34 -22.17 -8.81
N ASP A 167 -22.03 -21.13 -8.07
CA ASP A 167 -21.43 -19.90 -8.64
C ASP A 167 -19.95 -20.16 -9.03
N ASP A 168 -19.50 -19.49 -10.10
CA ASP A 168 -18.11 -19.57 -10.54
C ASP A 168 -17.24 -18.62 -9.69
N LEU A 169 -16.41 -19.22 -8.84
CA LEU A 169 -15.48 -18.50 -7.97
C LEU A 169 -14.42 -17.75 -8.77
N VAL A 170 -13.91 -18.34 -9.85
CA VAL A 170 -12.88 -17.69 -10.68
C VAL A 170 -13.44 -16.44 -11.35
N ASP A 171 -14.65 -16.56 -11.91
CA ASP A 171 -15.36 -15.43 -12.51
C ASP A 171 -15.60 -14.31 -11.48
N TRP A 172 -16.07 -14.65 -10.27
CA TRP A 172 -16.24 -13.68 -9.19
C TRP A 172 -14.94 -12.93 -8.88
N VAL A 173 -13.82 -13.64 -8.71
CA VAL A 173 -12.52 -13.01 -8.45
C VAL A 173 -12.13 -12.07 -9.58
N LEU A 174 -12.24 -12.51 -10.84
CA LEU A 174 -11.86 -11.71 -12.01
C LEU A 174 -12.70 -10.44 -12.16
N HIS A 175 -13.97 -10.47 -11.75
CA HIS A 175 -14.80 -9.27 -11.69
C HIS A 175 -14.38 -8.33 -10.55
N LYS A 176 -13.95 -8.87 -9.40
CA LYS A 176 -13.56 -8.05 -8.23
C LYS A 176 -12.20 -7.37 -8.39
N ILE A 177 -11.26 -7.91 -9.15
CA ILE A 177 -9.95 -7.28 -9.37
C ILE A 177 -10.07 -5.88 -10.00
N PRO A 178 -10.77 -5.67 -11.13
CA PRO A 178 -10.98 -4.32 -11.67
C PRO A 178 -11.74 -3.38 -10.72
N GLU A 179 -12.75 -3.90 -9.99
CA GLU A 179 -13.49 -3.11 -9.01
C GLU A 179 -12.63 -2.59 -7.85
N MET A 180 -11.53 -3.27 -7.53
CA MET A 180 -10.58 -2.78 -6.53
C MET A 180 -9.80 -1.55 -7.03
N GLY A 181 -9.69 -1.37 -8.34
CA GLY A 181 -8.87 -0.34 -8.94
C GLY A 181 -7.39 -0.49 -8.58
N ALA A 182 -6.64 0.59 -8.62
CA ALA A 182 -5.21 0.62 -8.30
C ALA A 182 -4.91 1.09 -6.86
N GLY A 183 -5.93 1.36 -6.05
CA GLY A 183 -5.77 1.92 -4.70
C GLY A 183 -5.01 1.03 -3.72
N TRP A 184 -4.88 -0.27 -4.01
CA TRP A 184 -4.05 -1.21 -3.26
C TRP A 184 -2.58 -1.24 -3.70
N CYS A 185 -2.18 -0.40 -4.68
CA CYS A 185 -0.82 -0.26 -5.20
C CYS A 185 -0.23 -1.57 -5.75
N PRO A 186 -0.76 -2.14 -6.85
CA PRO A 186 -0.12 -3.25 -7.54
C PRO A 186 1.28 -2.86 -8.08
N PRO A 187 2.20 -3.81 -8.31
CA PRO A 187 2.03 -5.25 -8.18
C PRO A 187 2.19 -5.72 -6.74
N GLY A 188 1.42 -6.75 -6.40
CA GLY A 188 1.44 -7.31 -5.06
C GLY A 188 0.97 -8.75 -5.03
N ILE A 189 0.40 -9.16 -3.91
CA ILE A 189 -0.10 -10.52 -3.69
C ILE A 189 -1.61 -10.45 -3.45
N ILE A 190 -2.36 -11.37 -4.02
CA ILE A 190 -3.78 -11.54 -3.73
C ILE A 190 -3.97 -12.79 -2.88
N GLY A 191 -4.57 -12.63 -1.71
CA GLY A 191 -4.98 -13.73 -0.85
C GLY A 191 -6.46 -14.04 -1.02
N ILE A 192 -6.76 -15.32 -1.15
CA ILE A 192 -8.13 -15.82 -1.29
C ILE A 192 -8.38 -16.83 -0.20
N GLY A 193 -9.45 -16.62 0.55
CA GLY A 193 -9.95 -17.56 1.55
C GLY A 193 -11.28 -18.15 1.09
N ILE A 194 -11.41 -19.45 1.13
CA ILE A 194 -12.57 -20.18 0.62
C ILE A 194 -13.14 -21.06 1.71
N GLY A 195 -14.43 -20.99 1.95
CA GLY A 195 -15.12 -21.88 2.87
C GLY A 195 -15.11 -21.43 4.33
N GLY A 196 -15.43 -22.34 5.24
CA GLY A 196 -15.68 -22.05 6.64
C GLY A 196 -16.96 -21.21 6.84
N THR A 197 -16.82 -20.19 7.68
CA THR A 197 -17.81 -19.13 7.93
C THR A 197 -17.30 -17.82 7.32
N PRO A 198 -18.10 -16.73 7.26
CA PRO A 198 -17.67 -15.44 6.70
C PRO A 198 -16.35 -14.94 7.29
N GLU A 199 -16.24 -14.94 8.61
CA GLU A 199 -15.03 -14.50 9.32
C GLU A 199 -13.85 -15.45 9.07
N LYS A 200 -14.09 -16.77 8.93
CA LYS A 200 -13.03 -17.74 8.63
C LYS A 200 -12.47 -17.54 7.22
N ALA A 201 -13.31 -17.31 6.22
CA ALA A 201 -12.88 -17.00 4.86
C ALA A 201 -12.03 -15.72 4.81
N MET A 202 -12.46 -14.65 5.50
CA MET A 202 -11.70 -13.40 5.62
C MET A 202 -10.35 -13.62 6.33
N LEU A 203 -10.32 -14.41 7.38
CA LEU A 203 -9.10 -14.73 8.12
C LEU A 203 -8.11 -15.52 7.25
N LEU A 204 -8.59 -16.56 6.54
CA LEU A 204 -7.78 -17.35 5.62
C LEU A 204 -7.17 -16.49 4.51
N ALA A 205 -7.96 -15.60 3.88
CA ALA A 205 -7.47 -14.68 2.87
C ALA A 205 -6.39 -13.74 3.43
N LYS A 206 -6.57 -13.25 4.66
CA LYS A 206 -5.63 -12.38 5.33
C LYS A 206 -4.33 -13.10 5.70
N GLU A 207 -4.40 -14.29 6.25
CA GLU A 207 -3.25 -15.11 6.61
C GLU A 207 -2.46 -15.53 5.38
N SER A 208 -3.14 -15.89 4.30
CA SER A 208 -2.51 -16.41 3.07
C SER A 208 -1.51 -15.42 2.44
N ILE A 209 -1.75 -14.11 2.53
CA ILE A 209 -0.85 -13.09 1.96
C ILE A 209 0.47 -12.92 2.74
N MET A 210 0.61 -13.58 3.89
CA MET A 210 1.84 -13.61 4.67
C MET A 210 2.75 -14.78 4.28
N ALA A 211 2.29 -15.67 3.40
CA ALA A 211 3.10 -16.76 2.87
C ALA A 211 4.10 -16.24 1.82
N PRO A 212 5.29 -16.88 1.72
CA PRO A 212 6.30 -16.47 0.75
C PRO A 212 5.82 -16.48 -0.70
N VAL A 213 6.33 -15.57 -1.52
CA VAL A 213 6.12 -15.58 -2.98
C VAL A 213 6.81 -16.78 -3.58
N ASN A 214 6.04 -17.75 -4.07
CA ASN A 214 6.58 -19.01 -4.58
C ASN A 214 5.79 -19.59 -5.78
N ILE A 215 5.14 -18.72 -6.55
CA ILE A 215 4.36 -19.15 -7.72
C ILE A 215 5.24 -19.90 -8.74
N HIS A 216 6.52 -19.56 -8.85
CA HIS A 216 7.48 -20.23 -9.73
C HIS A 216 7.71 -21.70 -9.34
N GLU A 217 7.74 -22.03 -8.05
CA GLU A 217 7.85 -23.40 -7.55
C GLU A 217 6.59 -24.19 -7.92
N LEU A 218 5.41 -23.57 -7.79
CA LEU A 218 4.16 -24.20 -8.16
C LEU A 218 4.05 -24.44 -9.67
N LYS A 219 4.53 -23.51 -10.50
CA LYS A 219 4.65 -23.70 -11.95
C LYS A 219 5.58 -24.87 -12.29
N ALA A 220 6.74 -24.95 -11.64
CA ALA A 220 7.67 -26.07 -11.81
C ALA A 220 7.06 -27.40 -11.38
N LYS A 221 6.32 -27.44 -10.27
CA LYS A 221 5.56 -28.61 -9.83
C LYS A 221 4.54 -29.07 -10.88
N ALA A 222 3.77 -28.13 -11.43
CA ALA A 222 2.80 -28.42 -12.49
C ALA A 222 3.48 -28.96 -13.76
N ALA A 223 4.57 -28.34 -14.20
CA ALA A 223 5.34 -28.75 -15.37
C ALA A 223 5.98 -30.14 -15.22
N SER A 224 6.28 -30.58 -14.00
CA SER A 224 6.78 -31.94 -13.75
C SER A 224 5.71 -33.04 -13.87
N GLY A 225 4.44 -32.67 -14.08
CA GLY A 225 3.32 -33.60 -14.10
C GLY A 225 2.87 -34.07 -12.69
N ALA A 226 3.37 -33.46 -11.62
CA ALA A 226 2.95 -33.77 -10.26
C ALA A 226 1.48 -33.38 -10.03
N LYS A 227 0.75 -34.22 -9.27
CA LYS A 227 -0.65 -33.92 -8.94
C LYS A 227 -0.75 -32.66 -8.08
N LEU A 228 -1.58 -31.73 -8.53
CA LEU A 228 -1.90 -30.51 -7.79
C LEU A 228 -3.13 -30.74 -6.90
N THR A 229 -3.19 -30.01 -5.80
CA THR A 229 -4.41 -29.86 -5.01
C THR A 229 -5.32 -28.82 -5.65
N ARG A 230 -6.61 -28.79 -5.30
CA ARG A 230 -7.54 -27.80 -5.86
C ARG A 230 -7.13 -26.35 -5.56
N PRO A 231 -6.67 -25.97 -4.34
CA PRO A 231 -6.09 -24.64 -4.10
C PRO A 231 -4.89 -24.31 -5.00
N GLU A 232 -4.00 -25.28 -5.26
CA GLU A 232 -2.84 -25.05 -6.16
C GLU A 232 -3.27 -24.84 -7.61
N GLU A 233 -4.26 -25.60 -8.12
CA GLU A 233 -4.84 -25.38 -9.45
C GLU A 233 -5.44 -23.97 -9.56
N LEU A 234 -6.23 -23.56 -8.57
CA LEU A 234 -6.85 -22.23 -8.52
C LEU A 234 -5.79 -21.12 -8.47
N ARG A 235 -4.69 -21.31 -7.73
CA ARG A 235 -3.58 -20.35 -7.69
C ARG A 235 -2.98 -20.11 -9.07
N LEU A 236 -2.68 -21.17 -9.82
CA LEU A 236 -2.13 -21.06 -11.18
C LEU A 236 -3.11 -20.38 -12.12
N GLU A 237 -4.34 -20.85 -12.15
CA GLU A 237 -5.39 -20.30 -13.01
C GLU A 237 -5.63 -18.81 -12.75
N LEU A 238 -5.79 -18.42 -11.48
CA LEU A 238 -6.04 -17.04 -11.09
C LEU A 238 -4.81 -16.16 -11.31
N PHE A 239 -3.59 -16.66 -11.07
CA PHE A 239 -2.37 -15.91 -11.34
C PHE A 239 -2.28 -15.50 -12.81
N GLU A 240 -2.54 -16.41 -13.74
CA GLU A 240 -2.51 -16.13 -15.17
C GLU A 240 -3.64 -15.21 -15.59
N LYS A 241 -4.87 -15.52 -15.19
CA LYS A 241 -6.06 -14.74 -15.56
C LYS A 241 -6.05 -13.31 -14.99
N ILE A 242 -5.57 -13.10 -13.75
CA ILE A 242 -5.48 -11.76 -13.15
C ILE A 242 -4.42 -10.92 -13.88
N ASN A 243 -3.25 -11.49 -14.19
CA ASN A 243 -2.25 -10.79 -14.97
C ASN A 243 -2.73 -10.48 -16.40
N ALA A 244 -3.52 -11.38 -16.99
CA ALA A 244 -4.13 -11.17 -18.30
C ALA A 244 -5.16 -10.00 -18.34
N LEU A 245 -5.65 -9.52 -17.20
CA LEU A 245 -6.48 -8.32 -17.12
C LEU A 245 -5.70 -7.04 -17.50
N GLY A 246 -4.37 -7.10 -17.56
CA GLY A 246 -3.54 -5.99 -18.00
C GLY A 246 -3.52 -4.77 -17.10
N VAL A 247 -3.96 -4.88 -15.83
CA VAL A 247 -4.01 -3.76 -14.86
C VAL A 247 -2.62 -3.19 -14.65
N GLY A 248 -1.61 -4.05 -14.46
CA GLY A 248 -0.21 -3.67 -14.35
C GLY A 248 0.14 -2.91 -13.08
N ALA A 249 1.42 -2.56 -12.96
CA ALA A 249 1.93 -1.79 -11.82
C ALA A 249 1.19 -0.45 -11.70
N GLN A 250 0.74 -0.12 -10.50
CA GLN A 250 0.00 1.11 -10.16
C GLN A 250 -1.28 1.34 -10.98
N GLY A 251 -1.78 0.30 -11.68
CA GLY A 251 -2.95 0.42 -12.56
C GLY A 251 -2.68 1.17 -13.88
N LEU A 252 -1.43 1.27 -14.29
CA LEU A 252 -1.00 2.00 -15.50
C LEU A 252 -1.06 1.17 -16.77
N GLY A 253 -1.49 -0.09 -16.68
CA GLY A 253 -1.41 -1.06 -17.76
C GLY A 253 -0.03 -1.70 -17.86
N GLY A 254 0.02 -3.02 -17.97
CA GLY A 254 1.26 -3.78 -18.04
C GLY A 254 1.07 -5.28 -17.85
N LEU A 255 2.17 -6.00 -17.85
CA LEU A 255 2.20 -7.48 -17.76
C LEU A 255 1.98 -8.00 -16.35
N THR A 256 2.37 -7.24 -15.32
CA THR A 256 2.37 -7.73 -13.95
C THR A 256 1.43 -6.91 -13.05
N THR A 257 0.30 -7.52 -12.73
CA THR A 257 -0.66 -7.03 -11.73
C THR A 257 -0.40 -7.68 -10.38
N VAL A 258 -0.15 -9.00 -10.37
CA VAL A 258 0.16 -9.78 -9.18
C VAL A 258 1.49 -10.52 -9.36
N LEU A 259 2.25 -10.61 -8.25
CA LEU A 259 3.48 -11.41 -8.16
C LEU A 259 3.18 -12.84 -7.70
N ASP A 260 2.10 -13.01 -6.95
CA ASP A 260 1.57 -14.32 -6.55
C ASP A 260 0.08 -14.23 -6.23
N VAL A 261 -0.60 -15.35 -6.27
CA VAL A 261 -1.95 -15.56 -5.74
C VAL A 261 -1.87 -16.65 -4.69
N LYS A 262 -2.43 -16.42 -3.52
CA LYS A 262 -2.50 -17.39 -2.42
C LYS A 262 -3.92 -17.83 -2.22
N VAL A 263 -4.11 -19.12 -2.01
CA VAL A 263 -5.44 -19.71 -1.76
C VAL A 263 -5.35 -20.62 -0.56
N LEU A 264 -6.18 -20.35 0.44
CA LEU A 264 -6.43 -21.24 1.57
C LEU A 264 -7.92 -21.60 1.61
N ASP A 265 -8.22 -22.85 1.91
CA ASP A 265 -9.59 -23.34 2.01
C ASP A 265 -9.89 -24.00 3.35
N TYR A 266 -11.17 -24.10 3.66
CA TYR A 266 -11.67 -24.74 4.87
C TYR A 266 -13.04 -25.36 4.57
N PRO A 267 -13.38 -26.54 5.13
CA PRO A 267 -14.71 -27.13 4.97
C PRO A 267 -15.83 -26.15 5.34
N CYS A 268 -16.88 -26.09 4.53
CA CYS A 268 -18.01 -25.18 4.74
C CYS A 268 -19.36 -25.91 4.73
N HIS A 269 -20.43 -25.19 5.09
CA HIS A 269 -21.78 -25.70 5.02
C HIS A 269 -22.20 -25.94 3.56
N ALA A 270 -22.92 -27.05 3.32
CA ALA A 270 -23.32 -27.46 1.96
C ALA A 270 -24.19 -26.43 1.20
N ALA A 271 -24.85 -25.52 1.92
CA ALA A 271 -25.79 -24.56 1.33
C ALA A 271 -25.12 -23.27 0.81
N ASN A 272 -23.84 -23.03 1.11
CA ASN A 272 -23.17 -21.77 0.76
C ASN A 272 -21.68 -21.93 0.53
N LEU A 273 -21.07 -20.93 -0.10
CA LEU A 273 -19.64 -20.85 -0.39
C LEU A 273 -19.11 -19.47 0.00
N PRO A 274 -18.64 -19.29 1.25
CA PRO A 274 -17.98 -18.05 1.65
C PRO A 274 -16.68 -17.87 0.87
N VAL A 275 -16.47 -16.70 0.27
CA VAL A 275 -15.23 -16.36 -0.43
C VAL A 275 -14.78 -14.95 -0.04
N ALA A 276 -13.51 -14.84 0.31
CA ALA A 276 -12.87 -13.59 0.62
C ALA A 276 -11.66 -13.35 -0.27
N LEU A 277 -11.40 -12.07 -0.58
CA LEU A 277 -10.26 -11.61 -1.36
C LEU A 277 -9.59 -10.46 -0.62
N VAL A 278 -8.30 -10.59 -0.33
CA VAL A 278 -7.50 -9.58 0.38
C VAL A 278 -6.25 -9.27 -0.43
N PRO A 279 -6.08 -8.03 -0.93
CA PRO A 279 -4.85 -7.65 -1.61
C PRO A 279 -3.76 -7.28 -0.61
N ASN A 280 -2.50 -7.58 -0.94
CA ASN A 280 -1.31 -7.04 -0.30
C ASN A 280 -0.54 -6.19 -1.32
N CYS A 281 -0.10 -4.99 -0.91
CA CYS A 281 0.39 -3.96 -1.81
C CYS A 281 1.89 -4.06 -2.10
N ALA A 282 2.38 -3.17 -2.97
CA ALA A 282 3.81 -3.01 -3.26
C ALA A 282 4.67 -2.66 -2.04
N ALA A 283 4.06 -2.21 -0.94
CA ALA A 283 4.73 -2.02 0.35
C ALA A 283 4.38 -3.16 1.32
N THR A 284 4.48 -4.40 0.86
CA THR A 284 4.22 -5.58 1.69
C THR A 284 5.22 -5.66 2.86
N ARG A 285 4.71 -5.92 4.06
CA ARG A 285 5.48 -5.84 5.30
C ARG A 285 5.04 -6.94 6.25
N HIS A 286 5.81 -7.99 6.34
CA HIS A 286 5.63 -9.05 7.32
C HIS A 286 6.94 -9.76 7.60
N CYS A 287 7.04 -10.38 8.76
CA CYS A 287 8.11 -11.30 9.10
C CYS A 287 7.58 -12.42 9.98
N HIS A 288 8.32 -13.51 10.00
CA HIS A 288 8.03 -14.72 10.77
C HIS A 288 9.14 -14.96 11.76
N PHE A 289 8.80 -15.31 12.98
CA PHE A 289 9.76 -15.75 13.98
C PHE A 289 9.12 -16.74 14.95
N HIS A 290 9.93 -17.38 15.76
CA HIS A 290 9.49 -18.27 16.83
C HIS A 290 10.23 -17.98 18.12
N LEU A 291 9.58 -18.30 19.25
CA LEU A 291 10.16 -18.23 20.58
C LEU A 291 10.18 -19.63 21.19
N ASP A 292 11.34 -20.03 21.65
CA ASP A 292 11.64 -21.36 22.21
C ASP A 292 12.15 -21.29 23.65
N GLY A 293 12.14 -20.10 24.27
CA GLY A 293 12.65 -19.83 25.62
C GLY A 293 14.12 -19.43 25.66
N SER A 294 14.81 -19.31 24.52
CA SER A 294 16.22 -18.88 24.47
C SER A 294 16.41 -17.36 24.54
N GLY A 295 15.34 -16.60 24.62
CA GLY A 295 15.33 -15.13 24.63
C GLY A 295 14.50 -14.53 23.51
N PRO A 296 14.64 -13.21 23.25
CA PRO A 296 13.98 -12.57 22.12
C PRO A 296 14.40 -13.15 20.76
N ALA A 297 13.48 -13.13 19.81
CA ALA A 297 13.74 -13.62 18.46
C ALA A 297 14.85 -12.82 17.78
N LYS A 298 15.71 -13.50 17.05
CA LYS A 298 16.74 -12.87 16.23
C LYS A 298 16.25 -12.86 14.77
N LEU A 299 15.92 -11.67 14.27
CA LEU A 299 15.55 -11.49 12.88
C LEU A 299 16.84 -11.41 12.03
N GLU A 300 16.87 -12.20 10.98
CA GLU A 300 18.00 -12.18 10.04
C GLU A 300 18.00 -10.88 9.23
N VAL A 301 19.09 -10.12 9.33
CA VAL A 301 19.23 -8.86 8.59
C VAL A 301 19.60 -9.18 7.14
N PRO A 302 18.77 -8.79 6.15
CA PRO A 302 19.08 -9.05 4.75
C PRO A 302 20.27 -8.20 4.29
N LYS A 303 21.03 -8.73 3.34
CA LYS A 303 22.17 -8.02 2.75
C LYS A 303 21.69 -7.16 1.58
N LEU A 304 22.27 -5.97 1.41
CA LEU A 304 21.89 -5.07 0.32
C LEU A 304 22.19 -5.66 -1.08
N GLU A 305 23.11 -6.61 -1.16
CA GLU A 305 23.41 -7.37 -2.38
C GLU A 305 22.24 -8.28 -2.81
N ASP A 306 21.31 -8.59 -1.91
CA ASP A 306 20.12 -9.38 -2.21
C ASP A 306 19.07 -8.59 -3.00
N TRP A 307 19.15 -7.24 -3.02
CA TRP A 307 18.28 -6.42 -3.84
C TRP A 307 18.66 -6.44 -5.31
N PRO A 308 17.68 -6.47 -6.24
CA PRO A 308 17.95 -6.30 -7.67
C PRO A 308 18.75 -5.02 -7.94
N ALA A 309 19.70 -5.10 -8.87
CA ALA A 309 20.56 -3.97 -9.26
C ALA A 309 19.79 -2.97 -10.14
N VAL A 310 18.66 -2.46 -9.64
CA VAL A 310 17.82 -1.47 -10.31
C VAL A 310 17.93 -0.16 -9.56
N THR A 311 18.32 0.90 -10.27
CA THR A 311 18.38 2.26 -9.76
C THR A 311 17.55 3.16 -10.65
N TRP A 312 16.51 3.73 -10.08
CA TRP A 312 15.70 4.74 -10.76
C TRP A 312 16.25 6.14 -10.48
N THR A 313 16.35 6.95 -11.50
CA THR A 313 16.63 8.39 -11.42
C THR A 313 15.68 9.15 -12.33
N PRO A 314 15.34 10.43 -12.02
CA PRO A 314 14.52 11.25 -12.91
C PRO A 314 15.12 11.36 -14.29
N ASP A 315 14.34 11.02 -15.32
CA ASP A 315 14.77 11.22 -16.71
C ASP A 315 14.51 12.67 -17.13
N LEU A 316 15.52 13.53 -16.97
CA LEU A 316 15.46 14.95 -17.28
C LEU A 316 15.26 15.25 -18.78
N LYS A 317 15.46 14.25 -19.67
CA LYS A 317 15.29 14.42 -21.13
C LYS A 317 13.90 13.99 -21.58
N ALA A 318 13.35 12.93 -21.02
CA ALA A 318 12.06 12.40 -21.43
C ALA A 318 10.88 13.02 -20.66
N ALA A 319 11.10 13.49 -19.44
CA ALA A 319 10.06 14.12 -18.63
C ALA A 319 10.02 15.65 -18.84
N THR A 320 8.82 16.21 -18.76
CA THR A 320 8.62 17.66 -18.83
C THR A 320 8.88 18.29 -17.46
N SER A 321 9.82 19.22 -17.37
CA SER A 321 10.03 20.02 -16.17
C SER A 321 8.92 21.06 -16.01
N VAL A 322 8.35 21.16 -14.81
CA VAL A 322 7.26 22.08 -14.46
C VAL A 322 7.67 22.94 -13.28
N ASP A 323 7.63 24.26 -13.44
CA ASP A 323 7.79 25.21 -12.34
C ASP A 323 6.42 25.53 -11.72
N LEU A 324 6.20 25.05 -10.51
CA LEU A 324 4.94 25.22 -9.77
C LEU A 324 4.70 26.68 -9.34
N ASN A 325 5.76 27.51 -9.25
CA ASN A 325 5.63 28.89 -8.83
C ASN A 325 5.04 29.78 -9.93
N THR A 326 5.17 29.35 -11.19
CA THR A 326 4.70 30.08 -12.37
C THR A 326 3.65 29.31 -13.17
N LEU A 327 3.19 28.14 -12.64
CA LEU A 327 2.25 27.25 -13.31
C LEU A 327 0.90 27.96 -13.56
N THR A 328 0.43 27.89 -14.80
CA THR A 328 -0.86 28.44 -15.21
C THR A 328 -1.89 27.35 -15.52
N LYS A 329 -3.16 27.75 -15.52
CA LYS A 329 -4.27 26.83 -15.88
C LYS A 329 -4.17 26.34 -17.31
N GLU A 330 -3.68 27.18 -18.22
CA GLU A 330 -3.46 26.84 -19.63
C GLU A 330 -2.39 25.76 -19.81
N GLN A 331 -1.30 25.85 -19.03
CA GLN A 331 -0.25 24.82 -19.01
C GLN A 331 -0.80 23.50 -18.48
N VAL A 332 -1.58 23.51 -17.40
CA VAL A 332 -2.24 22.33 -16.86
C VAL A 332 -3.19 21.70 -17.88
N ALA A 333 -3.97 22.51 -18.57
CA ALA A 333 -4.92 22.06 -19.58
C ALA A 333 -4.25 21.45 -20.84
N ALA A 334 -2.98 21.77 -21.07
CA ALA A 334 -2.21 21.25 -22.21
C ALA A 334 -1.59 19.87 -21.95
N TRP A 335 -1.52 19.40 -20.70
CA TRP A 335 -0.94 18.10 -20.37
C TRP A 335 -1.73 16.94 -20.95
N LYS A 336 -1.03 15.85 -21.26
CA LYS A 336 -1.61 14.66 -21.88
C LYS A 336 -1.59 13.47 -20.91
N PRO A 337 -2.58 12.55 -21.00
CA PRO A 337 -2.61 11.35 -20.17
C PRO A 337 -1.31 10.54 -20.36
N GLY A 338 -0.73 10.08 -19.28
CA GLY A 338 0.52 9.32 -19.27
C GLY A 338 1.79 10.17 -19.41
N GLN A 339 1.68 11.50 -19.60
CA GLN A 339 2.84 12.39 -19.65
C GLN A 339 3.58 12.38 -18.33
N LYS A 340 4.91 12.18 -18.36
CA LYS A 340 5.78 12.25 -17.20
C LYS A 340 6.19 13.69 -16.94
N LEU A 341 6.02 14.14 -15.72
CA LEU A 341 6.39 15.48 -15.26
C LEU A 341 7.39 15.39 -14.10
N LEU A 342 8.28 16.38 -14.04
CA LEU A 342 9.17 16.63 -12.90
C LEU A 342 8.79 17.99 -12.32
N LEU A 343 8.21 17.98 -11.13
CA LEU A 343 7.71 19.17 -10.47
C LEU A 343 8.82 19.86 -9.68
N ASN A 344 8.89 21.18 -9.82
CA ASN A 344 9.84 22.07 -9.14
C ASN A 344 9.09 23.24 -8.52
N GLY A 345 9.51 23.68 -7.31
CA GLY A 345 8.90 24.80 -6.61
C GLY A 345 7.84 24.38 -5.58
N LYS A 346 6.96 25.32 -5.24
CA LYS A 346 6.10 25.21 -4.06
C LYS A 346 4.75 24.59 -4.33
N MET A 347 4.38 23.60 -3.53
CA MET A 347 3.04 22.99 -3.51
C MET A 347 2.47 22.96 -2.10
N LEU A 348 1.15 22.85 -2.01
CA LEU A 348 0.45 22.64 -0.75
C LEU A 348 0.20 21.16 -0.51
N THR A 349 -0.01 20.76 0.74
CA THR A 349 -0.45 19.41 1.09
C THR A 349 -1.82 19.43 1.74
N GLY A 350 -2.51 18.30 1.70
CA GLY A 350 -3.77 18.14 2.41
C GLY A 350 -4.42 16.81 2.08
N ARG A 351 -5.08 16.21 3.06
CA ARG A 351 -5.88 15.00 2.85
C ARG A 351 -7.20 15.10 3.61
N ASP A 352 -7.78 13.99 4.05
CA ASP A 352 -9.16 13.90 4.51
C ASP A 352 -9.55 14.96 5.55
N ALA A 353 -8.81 15.12 6.63
CA ALA A 353 -9.14 16.04 7.70
C ALA A 353 -9.01 17.52 7.26
N ALA A 354 -7.96 17.85 6.50
CA ALA A 354 -7.77 19.20 5.97
C ALA A 354 -8.90 19.56 4.99
N HIS A 355 -9.22 18.66 4.03
CA HIS A 355 -10.31 18.89 3.06
C HIS A 355 -11.67 19.06 3.74
N LYS A 356 -11.95 18.23 4.76
CA LYS A 356 -13.20 18.35 5.55
C LYS A 356 -13.28 19.71 6.23
N ARG A 357 -12.19 20.16 6.86
CA ARG A 357 -12.14 21.47 7.53
C ARG A 357 -12.28 22.63 6.54
N ILE A 358 -11.62 22.56 5.38
CA ILE A 358 -11.79 23.54 4.30
C ILE A 358 -13.26 23.62 3.88
N ALA A 359 -13.90 22.48 3.64
CA ALA A 359 -15.32 22.43 3.28
C ALA A 359 -16.22 23.07 4.34
N ASP A 360 -15.98 22.79 5.63
CA ASP A 360 -16.75 23.34 6.74
C ASP A 360 -16.55 24.85 6.86
N MET A 361 -15.33 25.37 6.66
CA MET A 361 -15.03 26.81 6.67
C MET A 361 -15.70 27.53 5.51
N LEU A 362 -15.61 27.00 4.30
CA LEU A 362 -16.29 27.56 3.11
C LEU A 362 -17.79 27.61 3.28
N ALA A 363 -18.39 26.56 3.82
CA ALA A 363 -19.84 26.50 4.10
C ALA A 363 -20.30 27.58 5.11
N LYS A 364 -19.40 28.02 6.00
CA LYS A 364 -19.66 29.09 6.97
C LYS A 364 -19.23 30.47 6.46
N GLY A 365 -18.64 30.58 5.28
CA GLY A 365 -18.09 31.84 4.75
C GLY A 365 -16.82 32.31 5.49
N GLU A 366 -16.13 31.40 6.17
CA GLU A 366 -14.89 31.68 6.90
C GLU A 366 -13.70 31.79 5.93
N LYS A 367 -12.76 32.67 6.24
CA LYS A 367 -11.52 32.85 5.45
C LYS A 367 -10.60 31.63 5.68
N LEU A 368 -10.13 31.03 4.59
CA LEU A 368 -9.17 29.93 4.63
C LEU A 368 -7.79 30.42 5.13
N PRO A 369 -7.02 29.58 5.84
CA PRO A 369 -5.70 29.93 6.36
C PRO A 369 -4.63 30.08 5.26
N VAL A 370 -4.90 29.54 4.06
CA VAL A 370 -3.98 29.49 2.92
C VAL A 370 -4.71 29.88 1.64
N ASP A 371 -4.04 30.59 0.75
CA ASP A 371 -4.51 30.85 -0.61
C ASP A 371 -4.16 29.66 -1.52
N PHE A 372 -5.18 29.02 -2.11
CA PHE A 372 -5.04 27.89 -3.04
C PHE A 372 -5.04 28.34 -4.51
N THR A 373 -5.21 29.62 -4.79
CA THR A 373 -5.30 30.13 -6.16
C THR A 373 -4.04 29.81 -6.96
N ASN A 374 -4.22 29.13 -8.10
CA ASN A 374 -3.15 28.65 -8.97
C ASN A 374 -2.14 27.71 -8.30
N ARG A 375 -2.54 27.07 -7.21
CA ARG A 375 -1.68 26.12 -6.48
C ARG A 375 -2.01 24.67 -6.86
N VAL A 376 -1.06 23.79 -6.59
CA VAL A 376 -1.20 22.35 -6.67
C VAL A 376 -1.24 21.80 -5.24
N ILE A 377 -2.11 20.82 -4.99
CA ILE A 377 -2.20 20.14 -3.69
C ILE A 377 -1.74 18.70 -3.79
N TYR A 378 -0.86 18.28 -2.88
CA TYR A 378 -0.40 16.91 -2.74
C TYR A 378 -1.13 16.21 -1.59
N TYR A 379 -1.81 15.12 -1.91
CA TYR A 379 -2.52 14.29 -0.93
C TYR A 379 -1.51 13.42 -0.18
N VAL A 380 -1.00 13.92 0.91
CA VAL A 380 0.04 13.27 1.71
C VAL A 380 -0.16 13.51 3.20
N GLY A 381 0.23 12.56 4.01
CA GLY A 381 0.47 12.69 5.44
C GLY A 381 1.81 12.04 5.74
N PRO A 382 2.90 12.80 5.80
CA PRO A 382 4.26 12.27 5.92
C PRO A 382 4.50 11.60 7.27
N VAL A 383 5.53 10.76 7.33
CA VAL A 383 6.13 10.31 8.58
C VAL A 383 6.96 11.46 9.16
N ASP A 384 7.11 11.49 10.48
CA ASP A 384 7.94 12.49 11.15
C ASP A 384 9.41 12.37 10.71
N PRO A 385 10.09 13.50 10.49
CA PRO A 385 11.49 13.52 10.08
C PRO A 385 12.41 13.07 11.23
N VAL A 386 13.53 12.49 10.88
CA VAL A 386 14.63 12.17 11.81
C VAL A 386 15.95 12.66 11.26
N ARG A 387 16.93 12.87 12.13
CA ARG A 387 18.28 13.32 11.74
C ARG A 387 18.23 14.63 10.94
N ASP A 388 18.75 14.61 9.73
CA ASP A 388 18.82 15.72 8.78
C ASP A 388 17.67 15.73 7.74
N GLU A 389 16.65 14.90 7.93
CA GLU A 389 15.51 14.86 7.03
C GLU A 389 14.69 16.16 7.09
N VAL A 390 14.34 16.72 5.96
CA VAL A 390 13.37 17.82 5.85
C VAL A 390 11.97 17.32 6.23
N VAL A 391 11.63 16.12 5.76
CA VAL A 391 10.39 15.42 6.04
C VAL A 391 10.68 13.92 5.96
N GLY A 392 10.00 13.11 6.75
CA GLY A 392 10.09 11.66 6.63
C GLY A 392 9.42 11.13 5.36
N PRO A 393 9.35 9.81 5.15
CA PRO A 393 8.68 9.22 4.00
C PRO A 393 7.32 9.86 3.71
N ALA A 394 7.13 10.34 2.48
CA ALA A 394 6.03 11.21 2.09
C ALA A 394 5.32 10.74 0.81
N GLY A 395 4.89 9.47 0.79
CA GLY A 395 4.18 8.89 -0.35
C GLY A 395 2.73 9.37 -0.49
N PRO A 396 2.14 9.19 -1.69
CA PRO A 396 0.81 9.69 -1.99
C PRO A 396 -0.32 8.92 -1.30
N THR A 397 -1.37 9.64 -0.92
CA THR A 397 -2.65 9.07 -0.47
C THR A 397 -3.54 8.73 -1.68
N THR A 398 -4.39 7.71 -1.56
CA THR A 398 -5.37 7.32 -2.59
C THR A 398 -6.29 8.47 -2.98
N GLY A 399 -6.31 8.82 -4.26
CA GLY A 399 -7.02 9.99 -4.80
C GLY A 399 -8.53 9.94 -4.61
N THR A 400 -9.16 8.76 -4.77
CA THR A 400 -10.62 8.58 -4.64
C THR A 400 -11.18 9.01 -3.28
N ARG A 401 -10.37 9.04 -2.23
CA ARG A 401 -10.81 9.53 -0.91
C ARG A 401 -11.17 11.02 -0.92
N MET A 402 -10.56 11.79 -1.83
CA MET A 402 -10.77 13.23 -1.99
C MET A 402 -11.81 13.57 -3.07
N ASP A 403 -12.41 12.59 -3.75
CA ASP A 403 -13.31 12.82 -4.88
C ASP A 403 -14.48 13.75 -4.55
N LYS A 404 -15.10 13.53 -3.39
CA LYS A 404 -16.22 14.35 -2.92
C LYS A 404 -15.86 15.83 -2.67
N PHE A 405 -14.60 16.15 -2.52
CA PHE A 405 -14.11 17.51 -2.30
C PHE A 405 -13.58 18.18 -3.57
N THR A 406 -13.36 17.41 -4.64
CA THR A 406 -12.62 17.85 -5.82
C THR A 406 -13.28 19.06 -6.48
N ARG A 407 -14.59 19.02 -6.76
CA ARG A 407 -15.30 20.15 -7.38
C ARG A 407 -15.23 21.41 -6.54
N MET A 408 -15.48 21.29 -5.23
CA MET A 408 -15.36 22.43 -4.30
C MET A 408 -13.94 23.05 -4.31
N MET A 409 -12.91 22.23 -4.26
CA MET A 409 -11.53 22.72 -4.28
C MET A 409 -11.20 23.46 -5.59
N LEU A 410 -11.63 22.94 -6.73
CA LEU A 410 -11.38 23.58 -8.02
C LEU A 410 -12.18 24.87 -8.23
N GLU A 411 -13.46 24.90 -7.85
CA GLU A 411 -14.37 25.99 -8.13
C GLU A 411 -14.36 27.11 -7.08
N GLN A 412 -14.16 26.75 -5.79
CA GLN A 412 -14.29 27.73 -4.70
C GLN A 412 -12.94 28.21 -4.13
N THR A 413 -11.85 27.46 -4.37
CA THR A 413 -10.54 27.87 -3.84
C THR A 413 -9.55 28.29 -4.90
N GLY A 414 -9.85 28.09 -6.19
CA GLY A 414 -8.94 28.40 -7.28
C GLY A 414 -7.77 27.43 -7.46
N LEU A 415 -7.83 26.25 -6.81
CA LEU A 415 -6.87 25.18 -7.00
C LEU A 415 -6.84 24.74 -8.47
N ILE A 416 -5.66 24.43 -9.05
CA ILE A 416 -5.55 24.10 -10.47
C ILE A 416 -5.15 22.65 -10.75
N SER A 417 -4.55 21.94 -9.80
CA SER A 417 -4.21 20.52 -9.98
C SER A 417 -4.03 19.81 -8.62
N MET A 418 -4.08 18.51 -8.65
CA MET A 418 -4.00 17.64 -7.48
C MET A 418 -3.05 16.49 -7.75
N ILE A 419 -2.34 16.01 -6.70
CA ILE A 419 -1.44 14.87 -6.76
C ILE A 419 -1.88 13.83 -5.73
N GLY A 420 -2.01 12.59 -6.15
CA GLY A 420 -2.29 11.46 -5.27
C GLY A 420 -1.78 10.15 -5.85
N LYS A 421 -2.38 9.04 -5.50
CA LYS A 421 -2.16 7.73 -6.14
C LYS A 421 -3.47 7.12 -6.59
N SER A 422 -3.38 6.17 -7.51
CA SER A 422 -4.51 5.43 -8.09
C SER A 422 -5.50 6.28 -8.90
N GLU A 423 -6.58 5.65 -9.33
CA GLU A 423 -7.65 6.23 -10.13
C GLU A 423 -8.43 7.33 -9.39
N ARG A 424 -9.24 8.06 -10.15
CA ARG A 424 -10.30 8.95 -9.65
C ARG A 424 -11.66 8.40 -10.06
N GLY A 425 -12.65 8.63 -9.24
CA GLY A 425 -14.04 8.29 -9.55
C GLY A 425 -14.68 9.27 -10.54
N PRO A 426 -15.85 8.90 -11.13
CA PRO A 426 -16.53 9.69 -12.17
C PRO A 426 -16.80 11.14 -11.78
N VAL A 427 -17.24 11.37 -10.54
CA VAL A 427 -17.54 12.72 -10.02
C VAL A 427 -16.31 13.64 -10.03
N ALA A 428 -15.15 13.09 -9.67
CA ALA A 428 -13.90 13.84 -9.70
C ALA A 428 -13.40 14.08 -11.12
N ILE A 429 -13.51 13.07 -12.00
CA ILE A 429 -13.14 13.19 -13.41
C ILE A 429 -13.97 14.27 -14.11
N GLU A 430 -15.28 14.28 -13.87
CA GLU A 430 -16.18 15.34 -14.37
C GLU A 430 -15.75 16.73 -13.88
N ALA A 431 -15.49 16.88 -12.58
CA ALA A 431 -15.03 18.16 -12.02
C ALA A 431 -13.68 18.60 -12.63
N ILE A 432 -12.74 17.69 -12.86
CA ILE A 432 -11.46 17.95 -13.52
C ILE A 432 -11.69 18.46 -14.94
N LYS A 433 -12.56 17.80 -15.71
CA LYS A 433 -12.92 18.17 -17.07
C LYS A 433 -13.57 19.55 -17.14
N ASP A 434 -14.58 19.81 -16.31
CA ASP A 434 -15.32 21.07 -16.28
C ASP A 434 -14.43 22.26 -15.96
N ASN A 435 -13.45 22.05 -15.08
CA ASN A 435 -12.52 23.08 -14.62
C ASN A 435 -11.22 23.17 -15.43
N LYS A 436 -11.05 22.36 -16.49
CA LYS A 436 -9.81 22.27 -17.29
C LYS A 436 -8.58 22.02 -16.42
N SER A 437 -8.76 21.21 -15.38
CA SER A 437 -7.75 20.82 -14.41
C SER A 437 -7.06 19.53 -14.86
N ALA A 438 -6.14 19.01 -14.04
CA ALA A 438 -5.55 17.69 -14.19
C ALA A 438 -5.34 17.04 -12.82
N TYR A 439 -5.34 15.71 -12.82
CA TYR A 439 -4.92 14.93 -11.67
C TYR A 439 -3.62 14.20 -12.00
N LEU A 440 -2.65 14.37 -11.14
CA LEU A 440 -1.33 13.77 -11.24
C LEU A 440 -1.22 12.61 -10.26
N MET A 441 -0.48 11.58 -10.63
CA MET A 441 -0.18 10.49 -9.71
C MET A 441 1.32 10.41 -9.41
N ALA A 442 1.65 10.18 -8.15
CA ALA A 442 2.94 9.69 -7.70
C ALA A 442 2.84 8.20 -7.38
N VAL A 443 3.97 7.49 -7.41
CA VAL A 443 3.99 6.03 -7.22
C VAL A 443 3.74 5.65 -5.76
N GLY A 444 2.73 4.83 -5.53
CA GLY A 444 2.47 4.23 -4.22
C GLY A 444 3.50 3.14 -3.90
N GLY A 445 4.03 3.16 -2.67
CA GLY A 445 5.13 2.25 -2.29
C GLY A 445 6.53 2.83 -2.55
N ALA A 446 6.63 4.12 -2.93
CA ALA A 446 7.90 4.83 -3.15
C ALA A 446 8.03 6.07 -2.25
N ALA A 447 7.59 5.96 -0.98
CA ALA A 447 7.45 7.11 -0.09
C ALA A 447 8.76 7.79 0.31
N TYR A 448 9.82 7.02 0.54
CA TYR A 448 11.12 7.54 0.92
C TYR A 448 11.84 8.17 -0.27
N LEU A 449 11.70 7.57 -1.46
CA LEU A 449 12.20 8.15 -2.71
C LEU A 449 11.57 9.53 -2.99
N VAL A 450 10.24 9.64 -2.88
CA VAL A 450 9.54 10.92 -3.08
C VAL A 450 9.96 11.96 -2.04
N ALA A 451 10.18 11.56 -0.78
CA ALA A 451 10.64 12.48 0.26
C ALA A 451 11.97 13.18 -0.07
N LYS A 452 12.86 12.52 -0.82
CA LYS A 452 14.14 13.12 -1.25
C LYS A 452 13.98 14.27 -2.25
N ALA A 453 12.86 14.35 -2.95
CA ALA A 453 12.51 15.48 -3.80
C ALA A 453 12.05 16.72 -3.00
N ILE A 454 11.65 16.56 -1.74
CA ILE A 454 11.17 17.65 -0.87
C ILE A 454 12.36 18.33 -0.22
N LYS A 455 12.60 19.60 -0.55
CA LYS A 455 13.75 20.39 -0.09
C LYS A 455 13.42 21.31 1.09
N SER A 456 12.15 21.67 1.25
CA SER A 456 11.67 22.31 2.46
C SER A 456 10.23 21.93 2.76
N ALA A 457 9.86 21.99 4.05
CA ALA A 457 8.52 21.70 4.52
C ALA A 457 8.15 22.67 5.64
N LYS A 458 7.04 23.37 5.50
CA LYS A 458 6.56 24.34 6.48
C LYS A 458 5.05 24.15 6.68
N VAL A 459 4.60 24.05 7.92
CA VAL A 459 3.18 24.09 8.25
C VAL A 459 2.66 25.50 8.00
N VAL A 460 1.62 25.63 7.17
CA VAL A 460 1.00 26.91 6.79
C VAL A 460 -0.48 27.01 7.19
N GLY A 461 -1.10 25.89 7.59
CA GLY A 461 -2.48 25.86 8.07
C GLY A 461 -2.80 24.60 8.84
N PHE A 462 -3.79 24.68 9.73
CA PHE A 462 -4.33 23.55 10.51
C PHE A 462 -3.26 22.76 11.28
N ALA A 463 -2.34 23.44 11.95
CA ALA A 463 -1.22 22.81 12.69
C ALA A 463 -1.69 21.74 13.71
N ASP A 464 -2.89 21.89 14.28
CA ASP A 464 -3.51 20.95 15.21
C ASP A 464 -3.85 19.58 14.59
N LEU A 465 -3.90 19.50 13.27
CA LEU A 465 -4.12 18.23 12.55
C LEU A 465 -2.85 17.36 12.43
N GLY A 466 -1.69 17.83 12.92
CA GLY A 466 -0.43 17.08 12.86
C GLY A 466 -0.04 16.71 11.43
N MET A 467 0.10 15.42 11.12
CA MET A 467 0.46 14.95 9.77
C MET A 467 -0.57 15.29 8.67
N GLU A 468 -1.79 15.65 9.05
CA GLU A 468 -2.85 16.11 8.12
C GLU A 468 -2.98 17.64 8.06
N ALA A 469 -2.07 18.37 8.70
CA ALA A 469 -1.94 19.81 8.53
C ALA A 469 -1.68 20.20 7.07
N ILE A 470 -1.96 21.43 6.72
CA ILE A 470 -1.54 21.97 5.42
C ILE A 470 -0.07 22.40 5.53
N TYR A 471 0.79 21.66 4.81
CA TYR A 471 2.18 22.05 4.62
C TYR A 471 2.35 22.78 3.29
N GLU A 472 3.31 23.65 3.21
CA GLU A 472 3.92 24.09 1.97
C GLU A 472 5.24 23.33 1.82
N PHE A 473 5.34 22.51 0.78
CA PHE A 473 6.56 21.83 0.37
C PHE A 473 7.20 22.59 -0.78
N ASP A 474 8.53 22.72 -0.75
CA ASP A 474 9.33 23.13 -1.90
C ASP A 474 10.02 21.88 -2.45
N VAL A 475 9.76 21.55 -3.71
CA VAL A 475 10.21 20.29 -4.33
C VAL A 475 11.16 20.56 -5.50
N GLU A 476 12.04 19.59 -5.74
CA GLU A 476 12.96 19.58 -6.87
C GLU A 476 12.87 18.24 -7.59
N ASN A 477 12.54 18.30 -8.89
CA ASN A 477 12.39 17.12 -9.76
C ASN A 477 11.49 16.01 -9.18
N MET A 478 10.40 16.41 -8.50
CA MET A 478 9.44 15.43 -7.96
C MET A 478 8.73 14.71 -9.12
N PRO A 479 8.87 13.37 -9.24
CA PRO A 479 8.31 12.62 -10.36
C PRO A 479 6.81 12.40 -10.18
N VAL A 480 6.06 12.72 -11.22
CA VAL A 480 4.63 12.41 -11.30
C VAL A 480 4.23 12.09 -12.75
N THR A 481 3.09 11.43 -12.90
CA THR A 481 2.48 11.12 -14.19
C THR A 481 1.10 11.78 -14.25
N VAL A 482 0.73 12.34 -15.41
CA VAL A 482 -0.62 12.86 -15.63
C VAL A 482 -1.59 11.67 -15.68
N ALA A 483 -2.38 11.51 -14.63
CA ALA A 483 -3.30 10.38 -14.50
C ALA A 483 -4.68 10.66 -15.09
N VAL A 484 -5.17 11.91 -14.93
CA VAL A 484 -6.39 12.39 -15.60
C VAL A 484 -6.08 13.76 -16.20
N ASP A 485 -6.30 13.91 -17.50
CA ASP A 485 -6.09 15.18 -18.19
C ASP A 485 -7.32 16.10 -18.12
N SER A 486 -7.18 17.30 -18.70
CA SER A 486 -8.22 18.33 -18.74
C SER A 486 -9.45 17.97 -19.59
N SER A 487 -9.40 16.89 -20.35
CA SER A 487 -10.54 16.32 -21.09
C SER A 487 -11.23 15.18 -20.36
N GLY A 488 -10.69 14.79 -19.19
CA GLY A 488 -11.24 13.69 -18.38
C GLY A 488 -10.76 12.30 -18.83
N ILE A 489 -9.71 12.21 -19.65
CA ILE A 489 -9.13 10.91 -20.04
C ILE A 489 -8.23 10.41 -18.92
N SER A 490 -8.50 9.18 -18.45
CA SER A 490 -7.78 8.53 -17.35
C SER A 490 -6.85 7.44 -17.86
N VAL A 491 -5.58 7.47 -17.44
CA VAL A 491 -4.62 6.39 -17.73
C VAL A 491 -5.00 5.07 -17.03
N HIS A 492 -5.73 5.13 -15.92
CA HIS A 492 -6.22 3.96 -15.23
C HIS A 492 -7.37 3.25 -15.93
N GLU A 493 -7.95 3.88 -16.97
CA GLU A 493 -8.91 3.26 -17.86
C GLU A 493 -8.27 2.83 -19.18
N THR A 494 -7.45 3.71 -19.77
CA THR A 494 -6.87 3.48 -21.09
C THR A 494 -5.73 2.48 -21.04
N GLY A 495 -4.85 2.56 -20.04
CA GLY A 495 -3.70 1.67 -19.88
C GLY A 495 -4.08 0.20 -19.76
N PRO A 496 -4.92 -0.19 -18.74
CA PRO A 496 -5.37 -1.57 -18.64
C PRO A 496 -6.07 -2.12 -19.88
N LYS A 497 -6.94 -1.35 -20.52
CA LYS A 497 -7.63 -1.76 -21.77
C LYS A 497 -6.64 -2.03 -22.90
N GLU A 498 -5.66 -1.15 -23.08
CA GLU A 498 -4.61 -1.32 -24.10
C GLU A 498 -3.80 -2.60 -23.85
N TRP A 499 -3.36 -2.81 -22.59
CA TRP A 499 -2.52 -3.95 -22.25
C TRP A 499 -3.27 -5.27 -22.24
N GLN A 500 -4.53 -5.29 -21.85
CA GLN A 500 -5.39 -6.47 -21.99
C GLN A 500 -5.45 -6.96 -23.46
N ILE A 501 -5.56 -6.03 -24.39
CA ILE A 501 -5.55 -6.35 -25.84
C ILE A 501 -4.17 -6.86 -26.29
N LYS A 502 -3.09 -6.24 -25.80
CA LYS A 502 -1.71 -6.65 -26.15
C LYS A 502 -1.40 -8.04 -25.62
N ILE A 503 -1.69 -8.31 -24.34
CA ILE A 503 -1.47 -9.61 -23.70
C ILE A 503 -2.23 -10.72 -24.44
N GLY A 504 -3.47 -10.47 -24.85
CA GLY A 504 -4.26 -11.45 -25.63
C GLY A 504 -3.68 -11.80 -27.01
N LYS A 505 -2.69 -11.04 -27.49
CA LYS A 505 -1.97 -11.28 -28.77
C LYS A 505 -0.55 -11.81 -28.57
N ILE A 506 -0.03 -11.79 -27.36
CA ILE A 506 1.28 -12.37 -27.05
C ILE A 506 1.12 -13.89 -27.14
N PRO A 507 1.90 -14.59 -27.98
CA PRO A 507 1.88 -16.04 -28.00
C PRO A 507 2.19 -16.57 -26.59
N VAL A 508 1.31 -17.40 -26.06
CA VAL A 508 1.62 -18.12 -24.82
C VAL A 508 2.83 -18.98 -25.15
N SER A 509 4.01 -18.58 -24.67
CA SER A 509 5.19 -19.44 -24.78
C SER A 509 4.88 -20.72 -24.01
N ALA A 510 4.77 -21.81 -24.75
CA ALA A 510 4.53 -23.14 -24.27
C ALA A 510 5.56 -23.57 -23.23
#